data_e6f0ebbb27804758d0a0ad0f25209b9a
#
_entry.id   e6f0ebbb27804758d0a0ad0f25209b9a
#
_cell.length_a   1.000
_cell.length_b   1.000
_cell.length_c   1.000
_cell.angle_alpha   90.00
_cell.angle_beta   90.00
_cell.angle_gamma   90.00
#
_symmetry.space_group_name_H-M   'P 1'
#
loop_
_entity.id
_entity.type
_entity.pdbx_description
1 polymer ?
#
loop_
_entity_poly.entity_id
_entity_poly.type
_entity_poly.pdbx_seq_one_letter_code
_entity_poly.pdbx_strand_id
1 'polypeptide(L)'
;VGHYGANDPRPVTPETIYDLASLTKVIALTTECILLVDQGKLDLDAPVQRYLPEFRGPMKDQVTIRHLLTHSAGLAADLPLFDSTRTREAALRMVDTSPLLSPPGTRFVYSDLSAIVLMQVVERITGRPFDQVLADDVFGPLGMTATRFVPPKSWDDRIAPTEVDTFFRHRLLIGEVHDESAARLGGVSGNAGLFSNAPDLARFAAWLLDTRAGRPGPLRADSGLVHRFTTKQDIPPGSSRALGWDTPSELSSAGTKMGPNAFGHTGFTGTSIWFDPDRNVFIILLTNRVNPTRANIKILQVRRRVADLVNDALTPPQ
;
A
#
# COMPACT_ATOMS: atom_id res chain seq x y z
N VAL A 1 -2.85 18.64 -13.05
CA VAL A 1 -2.45 20.07 -12.99
C VAL A 1 -1.22 20.23 -12.11
N GLY A 2 -0.34 21.19 -12.42
CA GLY A 2 0.88 21.47 -11.66
C GLY A 2 2.15 21.03 -12.40
N HIS A 3 3.25 21.02 -11.66
CA HIS A 3 4.59 20.77 -12.17
C HIS A 3 5.30 19.74 -11.31
N TYR A 4 6.43 19.22 -11.80
CA TYR A 4 7.23 18.21 -11.10
C TYR A 4 7.80 18.71 -9.75
N GLY A 5 8.05 20.02 -9.63
CA GLY A 5 8.54 20.63 -8.39
C GLY A 5 8.59 22.14 -8.49
N ALA A 6 8.86 22.83 -7.38
CA ALA A 6 8.95 24.28 -7.36
C ALA A 6 10.04 24.84 -8.31
N ASN A 7 11.11 24.06 -8.49
CA ASN A 7 12.23 24.41 -9.37
C ASN A 7 12.27 23.55 -10.66
N ASP A 8 11.22 22.79 -10.93
CA ASP A 8 11.10 21.96 -12.11
C ASP A 8 9.77 22.31 -12.82
N PRO A 9 9.80 23.14 -13.87
CA PRO A 9 8.60 23.64 -14.54
C PRO A 9 7.93 22.61 -15.46
N ARG A 10 8.47 21.40 -15.60
CA ARG A 10 7.84 20.35 -16.42
C ARG A 10 6.41 20.08 -15.94
N PRO A 11 5.41 20.15 -16.81
CA PRO A 11 4.02 19.89 -16.40
C PRO A 11 3.83 18.42 -16.05
N VAL A 12 3.01 18.13 -15.04
CA VAL A 12 2.54 16.77 -14.79
C VAL A 12 1.47 16.40 -15.82
N THR A 13 1.52 15.15 -16.28
CA THR A 13 0.55 14.55 -17.20
C THR A 13 -0.06 13.30 -16.55
N PRO A 14 -1.12 12.70 -17.14
CA PRO A 14 -1.63 11.43 -16.64
C PRO A 14 -0.56 10.31 -16.60
N GLU A 15 0.44 10.36 -17.48
CA GLU A 15 1.52 9.40 -17.63
C GLU A 15 2.67 9.63 -16.64
N THR A 16 2.66 10.75 -15.90
CA THR A 16 3.66 11.02 -14.85
C THR A 16 3.61 9.92 -13.79
N ILE A 17 4.76 9.36 -13.51
CA ILE A 17 4.95 8.26 -12.56
C ILE A 17 5.26 8.83 -11.17
N TYR A 18 4.68 8.23 -10.15
CA TYR A 18 4.86 8.64 -8.76
C TYR A 18 5.32 7.47 -7.89
N ASP A 19 6.15 7.76 -6.91
CA ASP A 19 6.37 6.85 -5.77
C ASP A 19 5.06 6.77 -4.97
N LEU A 20 4.48 5.60 -4.94
CA LEU A 20 3.18 5.35 -4.31
C LEU A 20 3.27 5.21 -2.79
N ALA A 21 4.46 5.08 -2.23
CA ALA A 21 4.68 4.84 -0.80
C ALA A 21 3.77 3.69 -0.30
N SER A 22 3.01 3.93 0.77
CA SER A 22 2.16 2.91 1.40
C SER A 22 0.98 2.41 0.55
N LEU A 23 0.67 3.00 -0.60
CA LEU A 23 -0.26 2.35 -1.54
C LEU A 23 0.29 1.01 -2.05
N THR A 24 1.60 0.77 -1.93
CA THR A 24 2.23 -0.53 -2.17
C THR A 24 1.55 -1.64 -1.36
N LYS A 25 1.18 -1.36 -0.10
CA LYS A 25 0.52 -2.34 0.78
C LYS A 25 -0.79 -2.87 0.20
N VAL A 26 -1.54 -2.01 -0.49
CA VAL A 26 -2.87 -2.37 -0.97
C VAL A 26 -2.89 -2.79 -2.44
N ILE A 27 -2.15 -2.08 -3.30
CA ILE A 27 -2.11 -2.38 -4.74
C ILE A 27 -1.29 -3.64 -5.03
N ALA A 28 -0.18 -3.81 -4.33
CA ALA A 28 0.71 -4.96 -4.49
C ALA A 28 0.41 -6.06 -3.47
N LEU A 29 0.76 -5.84 -2.20
CA LEU A 29 0.79 -6.88 -1.18
C LEU A 29 -0.60 -7.47 -0.88
N THR A 30 -1.59 -6.63 -0.61
CA THR A 30 -2.96 -7.10 -0.30
C THR A 30 -3.58 -7.81 -1.50
N THR A 31 -3.36 -7.31 -2.72
CA THR A 31 -3.87 -7.94 -3.94
C THR A 31 -3.29 -9.34 -4.10
N GLU A 32 -1.98 -9.52 -3.91
CA GLU A 32 -1.38 -10.85 -3.96
C GLU A 32 -1.90 -11.76 -2.84
N CYS A 33 -2.12 -11.22 -1.65
CA CYS A 33 -2.76 -12.00 -0.57
C CYS A 33 -4.17 -12.48 -0.96
N ILE A 34 -4.97 -11.66 -1.65
CA ILE A 34 -6.28 -12.08 -2.18
C ILE A 34 -6.11 -13.27 -3.12
N LEU A 35 -5.18 -13.20 -4.08
CA LEU A 35 -4.95 -14.27 -5.05
C LEU A 35 -4.46 -15.56 -4.37
N LEU A 36 -3.56 -15.47 -3.40
CA LEU A 36 -3.07 -16.63 -2.68
C LEU A 36 -4.13 -17.26 -1.78
N VAL A 37 -5.04 -16.47 -1.20
CA VAL A 37 -6.18 -16.99 -0.45
C VAL A 37 -7.19 -17.67 -1.38
N ASP A 38 -7.49 -17.07 -2.53
CA ASP A 38 -8.35 -17.64 -3.55
C ASP A 38 -7.83 -19.01 -4.08
N GLN A 39 -6.50 -19.13 -4.19
CA GLN A 39 -5.82 -20.37 -4.57
C GLN A 39 -5.69 -21.39 -3.42
N GLY A 40 -6.17 -21.07 -2.21
CA GLY A 40 -6.02 -21.91 -1.02
C GLY A 40 -4.59 -22.05 -0.49
N LYS A 41 -3.65 -21.21 -0.95
CA LYS A 41 -2.25 -21.22 -0.56
C LYS A 41 -1.96 -20.41 0.69
N LEU A 42 -2.78 -19.40 0.99
CA LEU A 42 -2.70 -18.53 2.15
C LEU A 42 -3.99 -18.63 2.96
N ASP A 43 -3.87 -18.95 4.26
CA ASP A 43 -4.99 -18.97 5.20
C ASP A 43 -4.88 -17.75 6.13
N LEU A 44 -5.93 -16.92 6.15
CA LEU A 44 -5.96 -15.68 6.94
C LEU A 44 -5.85 -15.93 8.45
N ASP A 45 -6.33 -17.07 8.92
CA ASP A 45 -6.40 -17.40 10.34
C ASP A 45 -5.24 -18.31 10.79
N ALA A 46 -4.38 -18.72 9.86
CA ALA A 46 -3.17 -19.47 10.17
C ALA A 46 -2.13 -18.59 10.87
N PRO A 47 -1.38 -19.13 11.84
CA PRO A 47 -0.21 -18.46 12.40
C PRO A 47 0.81 -18.13 11.31
N VAL A 48 1.43 -16.95 11.40
CA VAL A 48 2.51 -16.52 10.49
C VAL A 48 3.64 -17.56 10.44
N GLN A 49 3.94 -18.17 11.55
CA GLN A 49 5.01 -19.20 11.68
C GLN A 49 4.78 -20.44 10.81
N ARG A 50 3.55 -20.70 10.36
CA ARG A 50 3.26 -21.76 9.38
C ARG A 50 3.99 -21.52 8.05
N TYR A 51 4.14 -20.28 7.66
CA TYR A 51 4.75 -19.87 6.40
C TYR A 51 6.17 -19.34 6.60
N LEU A 52 6.41 -18.64 7.70
CA LEU A 52 7.69 -18.00 8.05
C LEU A 52 8.16 -18.48 9.44
N PRO A 53 8.81 -19.65 9.52
CA PRO A 53 9.25 -20.23 10.80
C PRO A 53 10.27 -19.37 11.56
N GLU A 54 10.93 -18.43 10.87
CA GLU A 54 11.89 -17.48 11.44
C GLU A 54 11.23 -16.39 12.28
N PHE A 55 9.94 -16.11 12.05
CA PHE A 55 9.17 -15.14 12.82
C PHE A 55 8.86 -15.67 14.22
N ARG A 56 9.87 -15.67 15.14
CA ARG A 56 9.82 -16.28 16.46
C ARG A 56 10.00 -15.29 17.59
N GLY A 57 9.43 -15.61 18.74
CA GLY A 57 9.53 -14.85 19.99
C GLY A 57 8.25 -14.97 20.82
N PRO A 58 8.21 -14.38 22.00
CA PRO A 58 7.04 -14.43 22.88
C PRO A 58 5.76 -13.98 22.16
N MET A 59 4.69 -14.76 22.27
CA MET A 59 3.36 -14.55 21.66
C MET A 59 3.30 -14.53 20.12
N LYS A 60 4.41 -14.71 19.40
CA LYS A 60 4.41 -14.68 17.92
C LYS A 60 3.74 -15.90 17.30
N ASP A 61 3.63 -16.98 18.02
CA ASP A 61 2.83 -18.17 17.67
C ASP A 61 1.34 -17.89 17.57
N GLN A 62 0.86 -16.79 18.18
CA GLN A 62 -0.53 -16.33 18.12
C GLN A 62 -0.79 -15.29 17.01
N VAL A 63 0.26 -14.79 16.35
CA VAL A 63 0.11 -13.81 15.26
C VAL A 63 -0.36 -14.53 14.01
N THR A 64 -1.53 -14.14 13.50
CA THR A 64 -2.09 -14.67 12.27
C THR A 64 -1.86 -13.72 11.08
N ILE A 65 -2.06 -14.20 9.85
CA ILE A 65 -2.04 -13.38 8.63
C ILE A 65 -3.06 -12.25 8.75
N ARG A 66 -4.24 -12.50 9.31
CA ARG A 66 -5.27 -11.49 9.57
C ARG A 66 -4.75 -10.37 10.47
N HIS A 67 -4.01 -10.68 11.53
CA HIS A 67 -3.42 -9.68 12.41
C HIS A 67 -2.41 -8.78 11.68
N LEU A 68 -1.63 -9.31 10.73
CA LEU A 68 -0.73 -8.50 9.89
C LEU A 68 -1.52 -7.55 8.99
N LEU A 69 -2.55 -8.05 8.30
CA LEU A 69 -3.39 -7.28 7.38
C LEU A 69 -4.24 -6.20 8.09
N THR A 70 -4.60 -6.40 9.35
CA THR A 70 -5.37 -5.42 10.14
C THR A 70 -4.49 -4.51 10.98
N HIS A 71 -3.16 -4.64 10.87
CA HIS A 71 -2.20 -3.90 11.70
C HIS A 71 -2.45 -4.07 13.20
N SER A 72 -2.85 -5.27 13.62
CA SER A 72 -3.12 -5.66 15.02
C SER A 72 -2.19 -6.77 15.52
N ALA A 73 -1.08 -7.02 14.83
CA ALA A 73 -0.12 -8.07 15.17
C ALA A 73 0.67 -7.82 16.47
N GLY A 74 0.61 -6.60 17.01
CA GLY A 74 1.41 -6.20 18.17
C GLY A 74 2.83 -5.74 17.81
N LEU A 75 3.19 -5.69 16.54
CA LEU A 75 4.48 -5.19 16.06
C LEU A 75 4.59 -3.67 16.21
N ALA A 76 5.83 -3.15 16.35
CA ALA A 76 6.10 -1.71 16.26
C ALA A 76 5.67 -1.14 14.91
N ALA A 77 5.47 0.18 14.83
CA ALA A 77 5.13 0.87 13.59
C ALA A 77 6.23 0.69 12.54
N ASP A 78 7.48 0.91 12.93
CA ASP A 78 8.68 0.79 12.12
C ASP A 78 9.90 0.42 12.97
N LEU A 79 11.02 0.21 12.32
CA LEU A 79 12.35 0.06 12.90
C LEU A 79 13.37 0.85 12.05
N PRO A 80 14.47 1.35 12.63
CA PRO A 80 15.50 2.09 11.90
C PRO A 80 16.39 1.15 11.06
N LEU A 81 15.79 0.39 10.14
CA LEU A 81 16.46 -0.65 9.35
C LEU A 81 17.62 -0.08 8.54
N PHE A 82 17.44 1.12 7.98
CA PHE A 82 18.44 1.79 7.15
C PHE A 82 19.72 2.17 7.95
N ASP A 83 19.56 2.43 9.23
CA ASP A 83 20.64 2.86 10.14
C ASP A 83 21.32 1.66 10.80
N SER A 84 20.50 0.70 11.25
CA SER A 84 20.93 -0.42 12.08
C SER A 84 21.41 -1.63 11.29
N THR A 85 21.17 -1.69 9.97
CA THR A 85 21.53 -2.85 9.13
C THR A 85 22.28 -2.45 7.87
N ARG A 86 23.01 -3.40 7.26
CA ARG A 86 23.78 -3.15 6.01
C ARG A 86 23.28 -4.01 4.84
N THR A 87 22.55 -5.07 5.09
CA THR A 87 22.03 -5.98 4.05
C THR A 87 20.55 -6.23 4.21
N ARG A 88 19.87 -6.67 3.14
CA ARG A 88 18.47 -7.07 3.13
C ARG A 88 18.21 -8.17 4.18
N GLU A 89 19.06 -9.18 4.23
CA GLU A 89 18.91 -10.32 5.14
C GLU A 89 19.03 -9.90 6.61
N ALA A 90 19.94 -8.97 6.92
CA ALA A 90 20.07 -8.44 8.29
C ALA A 90 18.83 -7.62 8.67
N ALA A 91 18.29 -6.82 7.74
CA ALA A 91 17.07 -6.06 7.95
C ALA A 91 15.86 -6.97 8.18
N LEU A 92 15.66 -8.00 7.35
CA LEU A 92 14.58 -8.97 7.52
C LEU A 92 14.71 -9.71 8.87
N ARG A 93 15.89 -10.20 9.23
CA ARG A 93 16.12 -10.81 10.56
C ARG A 93 15.78 -9.88 11.71
N MET A 94 16.11 -8.59 11.60
CA MET A 94 15.77 -7.59 12.62
C MET A 94 14.25 -7.43 12.77
N VAL A 95 13.51 -7.45 11.67
CA VAL A 95 12.04 -7.45 11.67
C VAL A 95 11.50 -8.72 12.30
N ASP A 96 11.99 -9.90 11.87
CA ASP A 96 11.48 -11.20 12.30
C ASP A 96 11.74 -11.47 13.78
N THR A 97 12.79 -10.89 14.36
CA THR A 97 13.14 -11.06 15.78
C THR A 97 12.68 -9.88 16.66
N SER A 98 12.09 -8.82 16.09
CA SER A 98 11.60 -7.68 16.88
C SER A 98 10.51 -8.13 17.87
N PRO A 99 10.50 -7.63 19.11
CA PRO A 99 9.49 -8.02 20.10
C PRO A 99 8.10 -7.48 19.74
N LEU A 100 7.07 -8.17 20.19
CA LEU A 100 5.71 -7.61 20.17
C LEU A 100 5.56 -6.61 21.32
N LEU A 101 4.90 -5.48 21.04
CA LEU A 101 4.63 -4.40 22.00
C LEU A 101 3.28 -4.58 22.72
N SER A 102 2.43 -5.48 22.21
CA SER A 102 1.14 -5.82 22.77
C SER A 102 0.72 -7.24 22.31
N PRO A 103 -0.20 -7.90 23.00
CA PRO A 103 -0.77 -9.15 22.50
C PRO A 103 -1.44 -8.97 21.14
N PRO A 104 -1.35 -9.95 20.22
CA PRO A 104 -2.01 -9.90 18.92
C PRO A 104 -3.53 -9.70 19.05
N GLY A 105 -4.10 -8.90 18.16
CA GLY A 105 -5.54 -8.59 18.11
C GLY A 105 -6.03 -7.57 19.13
N THR A 106 -5.17 -7.08 20.04
CA THR A 106 -5.61 -6.22 21.16
C THR A 106 -5.41 -4.73 20.91
N ARG A 107 -4.49 -4.35 20.01
CA ARG A 107 -4.18 -2.95 19.74
C ARG A 107 -3.93 -2.73 18.25
N PHE A 108 -4.50 -1.65 17.70
CA PHE A 108 -4.15 -1.17 16.37
C PHE A 108 -2.87 -0.34 16.42
N VAL A 109 -1.88 -0.73 15.63
CA VAL A 109 -0.66 0.04 15.36
C VAL A 109 -0.37 -0.08 13.87
N TYR A 110 -0.57 0.99 13.10
CA TYR A 110 -0.17 0.99 11.69
C TYR A 110 1.31 0.64 11.59
N SER A 111 1.62 -0.51 11.03
CA SER A 111 2.95 -1.13 11.09
C SER A 111 3.49 -1.48 9.71
N ASP A 112 4.62 -0.90 9.36
CA ASP A 112 5.39 -1.27 8.17
C ASP A 112 6.01 -2.66 8.34
N LEU A 113 6.35 -3.03 9.58
CA LEU A 113 6.88 -4.35 9.88
C LEU A 113 5.87 -5.47 9.54
N SER A 114 4.58 -5.24 9.81
CA SER A 114 3.52 -6.19 9.42
C SER A 114 3.52 -6.45 7.91
N ALA A 115 3.70 -5.42 7.11
CA ALA A 115 3.74 -5.54 5.65
C ALA A 115 5.04 -6.22 5.17
N ILE A 116 6.18 -5.94 5.82
CA ILE A 116 7.46 -6.60 5.51
C ILE A 116 7.40 -8.10 5.84
N VAL A 117 6.83 -8.48 6.99
CA VAL A 117 6.62 -9.89 7.36
C VAL A 117 5.70 -10.57 6.35
N LEU A 118 4.60 -9.92 5.97
CA LEU A 118 3.64 -10.49 5.01
C LEU A 118 4.24 -10.63 3.60
N MET A 119 5.10 -9.71 3.17
CA MET A 119 5.88 -9.86 1.94
C MET A 119 6.75 -11.13 1.98
N GLN A 120 7.46 -11.38 3.09
CA GLN A 120 8.26 -12.60 3.24
C GLN A 120 7.39 -13.86 3.17
N VAL A 121 6.18 -13.83 3.73
CA VAL A 121 5.21 -14.93 3.60
C VAL A 121 4.85 -15.16 2.12
N VAL A 122 4.59 -14.10 1.35
CA VAL A 122 4.32 -14.20 -0.09
C VAL A 122 5.52 -14.82 -0.82
N GLU A 123 6.73 -14.31 -0.60
CA GLU A 123 7.96 -14.84 -1.21
C GLU A 123 8.18 -16.33 -0.86
N ARG A 124 7.86 -16.73 0.37
CA ARG A 124 7.99 -18.12 0.83
C ARG A 124 6.97 -19.06 0.18
N ILE A 125 5.71 -18.62 0.03
CA ILE A 125 4.65 -19.41 -0.61
C ILE A 125 4.90 -19.58 -2.10
N THR A 126 5.33 -18.51 -2.76
CA THR A 126 5.52 -18.50 -4.23
C THR A 126 6.88 -19.01 -4.66
N GLY A 127 7.88 -19.01 -3.78
CA GLY A 127 9.28 -19.34 -4.10
C GLY A 127 9.95 -18.33 -5.03
N ARG A 128 9.38 -17.12 -5.19
CA ARG A 128 9.80 -16.11 -6.16
C ARG A 128 10.01 -14.74 -5.46
N PRO A 129 10.91 -13.87 -5.98
CA PRO A 129 11.03 -12.49 -5.50
C PRO A 129 9.70 -11.74 -5.63
N PHE A 130 9.38 -10.90 -4.66
CA PHE A 130 8.08 -10.22 -4.53
C PHE A 130 7.73 -9.36 -5.76
N ASP A 131 8.69 -8.62 -6.31
CA ASP A 131 8.49 -7.80 -7.52
C ASP A 131 8.17 -8.62 -8.77
N GLN A 132 8.77 -9.82 -8.91
CA GLN A 132 8.47 -10.73 -10.01
C GLN A 132 7.08 -11.35 -9.86
N VAL A 133 6.71 -11.76 -8.64
CA VAL A 133 5.35 -12.24 -8.36
C VAL A 133 4.32 -11.21 -8.82
N LEU A 134 4.48 -9.96 -8.38
CA LEU A 134 3.53 -8.90 -8.70
C LEU A 134 3.49 -8.54 -10.19
N ALA A 135 4.65 -8.56 -10.86
CA ALA A 135 4.74 -8.30 -12.29
C ALA A 135 3.94 -9.32 -13.11
N ASP A 136 4.07 -10.61 -12.77
CA ASP A 136 3.45 -11.68 -13.51
C ASP A 136 2.00 -11.95 -13.10
N ASP A 137 1.71 -11.89 -11.80
CA ASP A 137 0.42 -12.32 -11.26
C ASP A 137 -0.60 -11.18 -11.19
N VAL A 138 -0.16 -9.90 -11.14
CA VAL A 138 -1.04 -8.73 -11.01
C VAL A 138 -0.86 -7.73 -12.14
N PHE A 139 0.34 -7.14 -12.29
CA PHE A 139 0.52 -5.98 -13.18
C PHE A 139 0.43 -6.37 -14.66
N GLY A 140 1.01 -7.51 -15.05
CA GLY A 140 0.92 -8.03 -16.42
C GLY A 140 -0.51 -8.29 -16.87
N PRO A 141 -1.29 -9.14 -16.16
CA PRO A 141 -2.69 -9.39 -16.47
C PRO A 141 -3.56 -8.13 -16.53
N LEU A 142 -3.31 -7.14 -15.67
CA LEU A 142 -4.04 -5.87 -15.67
C LEU A 142 -3.54 -4.85 -16.72
N GLY A 143 -2.48 -5.17 -17.46
CA GLY A 143 -1.87 -4.26 -18.45
C GLY A 143 -1.27 -3.00 -17.83
N MET A 144 -0.77 -3.07 -16.58
CA MET A 144 -0.18 -1.97 -15.83
C MET A 144 1.30 -1.80 -16.19
N THR A 145 1.59 -1.34 -17.40
CA THR A 145 2.94 -1.34 -17.99
C THR A 145 3.87 -0.27 -17.42
N ALA A 146 3.34 0.73 -16.73
CA ALA A 146 4.10 1.79 -16.04
C ALA A 146 4.16 1.56 -14.51
N THR A 147 3.79 0.35 -14.05
CA THR A 147 3.75 0.00 -12.62
C THR A 147 4.83 -1.03 -12.31
N ARG A 148 5.75 -0.68 -11.40
CA ARG A 148 6.81 -1.58 -10.96
C ARG A 148 7.56 -1.10 -9.74
N PHE A 149 8.27 -2.01 -9.11
CA PHE A 149 9.36 -1.69 -8.19
C PHE A 149 10.62 -1.32 -8.97
N VAL A 150 11.49 -0.50 -8.37
CA VAL A 150 12.80 -0.11 -8.91
C VAL A 150 12.72 0.24 -10.40
N PRO A 151 12.06 1.35 -10.78
CA PRO A 151 11.94 1.74 -12.18
C PRO A 151 13.32 1.95 -12.80
N PRO A 152 13.49 1.63 -14.11
CA PRO A 152 14.77 1.80 -14.78
C PRO A 152 15.10 3.30 -14.92
N LYS A 153 16.39 3.63 -14.92
CA LYS A 153 16.88 5.01 -15.08
C LYS A 153 16.36 5.72 -16.32
N SER A 154 16.04 4.99 -17.38
CA SER A 154 15.41 5.54 -18.58
C SER A 154 14.00 6.13 -18.35
N TRP A 155 13.41 5.92 -17.18
CA TRP A 155 12.12 6.49 -16.79
C TRP A 155 12.24 7.78 -15.97
N ASP A 156 13.43 8.19 -15.52
CA ASP A 156 13.63 9.33 -14.62
C ASP A 156 12.93 10.61 -15.12
N ASP A 157 12.94 10.85 -16.44
CA ASP A 157 12.26 12.02 -17.03
C ASP A 157 10.74 12.00 -16.88
N ARG A 158 10.15 10.83 -16.61
CA ARG A 158 8.71 10.64 -16.44
C ARG A 158 8.31 10.52 -14.96
N ILE A 159 9.27 10.47 -14.05
CA ILE A 159 9.02 10.26 -12.63
C ILE A 159 9.04 11.60 -11.90
N ALA A 160 7.96 11.88 -11.17
CA ALA A 160 7.91 13.04 -10.28
C ALA A 160 8.93 12.86 -9.13
N PRO A 161 9.83 13.84 -8.91
CA PRO A 161 10.79 13.77 -7.82
C PRO A 161 10.05 13.75 -6.47
N THR A 162 10.63 13.02 -5.52
CA THR A 162 10.16 13.04 -4.14
C THR A 162 10.96 14.06 -3.32
N GLU A 163 11.60 13.67 -2.25
CA GLU A 163 12.26 14.57 -1.30
C GLU A 163 13.71 14.87 -1.70
N VAL A 164 14.22 16.03 -1.29
CA VAL A 164 15.66 16.23 -1.12
C VAL A 164 16.03 15.58 0.22
N ASP A 165 16.43 14.32 0.15
CA ASP A 165 16.81 13.55 1.34
C ASP A 165 18.11 14.13 1.94
N THR A 166 18.02 14.64 3.14
CA THR A 166 19.13 15.33 3.83
C THR A 166 19.79 14.49 4.91
N PHE A 167 19.28 13.31 5.22
CA PHE A 167 19.79 12.53 6.35
C PHE A 167 20.26 11.10 6.00
N PHE A 168 19.76 10.49 4.92
CA PHE A 168 20.14 9.12 4.54
C PHE A 168 20.91 9.06 3.21
N ARG A 169 20.35 9.62 2.11
CA ARG A 169 20.92 9.52 0.76
C ARG A 169 21.56 10.82 0.28
N HIS A 170 21.30 11.95 0.96
CA HIS A 170 21.90 13.28 0.73
C HIS A 170 21.79 13.78 -0.72
N ARG A 171 20.61 13.56 -1.34
CA ARG A 171 20.30 13.96 -2.72
C ARG A 171 18.82 14.05 -2.98
N LEU A 172 18.43 14.67 -4.12
CA LEU A 172 17.08 14.58 -4.64
C LEU A 172 16.78 13.16 -5.09
N LEU A 173 15.63 12.62 -4.69
CA LEU A 173 15.18 11.27 -5.05
C LEU A 173 14.29 11.31 -6.28
N ILE A 174 14.69 10.59 -7.34
CA ILE A 174 13.94 10.38 -8.58
C ILE A 174 14.07 8.91 -8.95
N GLY A 175 12.94 8.20 -9.13
CA GLY A 175 12.95 6.78 -9.47
C GLY A 175 13.55 5.86 -8.41
N GLU A 176 13.75 6.38 -7.22
CA GLU A 176 14.22 5.66 -6.05
C GLU A 176 13.19 5.81 -4.94
N VAL A 177 12.87 4.70 -4.27
CA VAL A 177 11.85 4.68 -3.22
C VAL A 177 12.18 5.69 -2.11
N HIS A 178 11.18 6.49 -1.73
CA HIS A 178 11.32 7.49 -0.67
C HIS A 178 11.54 6.84 0.70
N ASP A 179 10.81 5.79 0.99
CA ASP A 179 10.86 5.06 2.27
C ASP A 179 12.26 4.47 2.52
N GLU A 180 12.86 4.78 3.66
CA GLU A 180 14.23 4.42 4.00
C GLU A 180 14.36 2.91 4.28
N SER A 181 13.35 2.32 4.92
CA SER A 181 13.34 0.89 5.22
C SER A 181 13.17 0.06 3.95
N ALA A 182 12.29 0.47 3.05
CA ALA A 182 12.15 -0.15 1.74
C ALA A 182 13.43 0.01 0.89
N ALA A 183 14.10 1.17 0.95
CA ALA A 183 15.40 1.37 0.30
C ALA A 183 16.48 0.42 0.85
N ARG A 184 16.51 0.19 2.17
CA ARG A 184 17.39 -0.80 2.81
C ARG A 184 17.09 -2.23 2.33
N LEU A 185 15.85 -2.51 1.98
CA LEU A 185 15.42 -3.79 1.41
C LEU A 185 15.66 -3.90 -0.12
N GLY A 186 16.35 -2.93 -0.73
CA GLY A 186 16.67 -2.94 -2.16
C GLY A 186 15.60 -2.32 -3.05
N GLY A 187 14.68 -1.54 -2.48
CA GLY A 187 13.58 -0.88 -3.20
C GLY A 187 12.35 -1.79 -3.44
N VAL A 188 12.42 -3.05 -3.02
CA VAL A 188 11.33 -4.03 -3.13
C VAL A 188 10.88 -4.42 -1.73
N SER A 189 9.71 -3.93 -1.32
CA SER A 189 9.18 -4.21 0.01
C SER A 189 7.65 -4.20 0.04
N GLY A 190 7.07 -4.93 0.98
CA GLY A 190 5.61 -4.98 1.17
C GLY A 190 5.04 -3.66 1.70
N ASN A 191 5.84 -2.83 2.38
CA ASN A 191 5.37 -1.57 2.96
C ASN A 191 5.39 -0.39 1.99
N ALA A 192 6.36 -0.35 1.05
CA ALA A 192 6.58 0.73 0.09
C ALA A 192 7.48 0.27 -1.08
N GLY A 193 7.68 1.13 -2.09
CA GLY A 193 8.60 0.89 -3.20
C GLY A 193 7.93 0.75 -4.56
N LEU A 194 6.59 0.68 -4.61
CA LEU A 194 5.88 0.63 -5.88
C LEU A 194 5.80 2.03 -6.51
N PHE A 195 6.07 2.08 -7.81
CA PHE A 195 5.87 3.26 -8.66
C PHE A 195 4.75 3.00 -9.66
N SER A 196 3.93 4.01 -9.96
CA SER A 196 2.85 3.90 -10.94
C SER A 196 2.37 5.27 -11.41
N ASN A 197 1.47 5.28 -12.40
CA ASN A 197 0.79 6.45 -12.94
C ASN A 197 -0.74 6.33 -12.82
N ALA A 198 -1.46 7.39 -13.16
CA ALA A 198 -2.91 7.42 -13.05
C ALA A 198 -3.62 6.42 -13.98
N PRO A 199 -3.23 6.21 -15.26
CA PRO A 199 -3.86 5.21 -16.12
C PRO A 199 -3.77 3.78 -15.59
N ASP A 200 -2.59 3.37 -15.09
CA ASP A 200 -2.41 2.02 -14.54
C ASP A 200 -3.23 1.83 -13.26
N LEU A 201 -3.22 2.82 -12.38
CA LEU A 201 -4.04 2.77 -11.17
C LEU A 201 -5.54 2.75 -11.48
N ALA A 202 -5.98 3.39 -12.56
CA ALA A 202 -7.37 3.33 -13.00
C ALA A 202 -7.75 1.92 -13.50
N ARG A 203 -6.83 1.20 -14.20
CA ARG A 203 -7.04 -0.20 -14.58
C ARG A 203 -7.19 -1.09 -13.34
N PHE A 204 -6.29 -0.94 -12.38
CA PHE A 204 -6.38 -1.63 -11.10
C PHE A 204 -7.70 -1.34 -10.38
N ALA A 205 -8.08 -0.07 -10.29
CA ALA A 205 -9.28 0.35 -9.58
C ALA A 205 -10.57 -0.16 -10.24
N ALA A 206 -10.64 -0.11 -11.57
CA ALA A 206 -11.76 -0.68 -12.31
C ALA A 206 -11.86 -2.19 -12.08
N TRP A 207 -10.74 -2.92 -12.19
CA TRP A 207 -10.71 -4.35 -11.90
C TRP A 207 -11.21 -4.68 -10.49
N LEU A 208 -10.76 -3.94 -9.47
CA LEU A 208 -11.12 -4.23 -8.09
C LEU A 208 -12.62 -4.03 -7.84
N LEU A 209 -13.21 -2.93 -8.36
CA LEU A 209 -14.65 -2.68 -8.28
C LEU A 209 -15.47 -3.72 -9.07
N ASP A 210 -15.01 -4.06 -10.28
CA ASP A 210 -15.67 -5.05 -11.13
C ASP A 210 -15.68 -6.43 -10.46
N THR A 211 -14.52 -6.87 -9.95
CA THR A 211 -14.41 -8.15 -9.25
C THR A 211 -15.28 -8.17 -7.99
N ARG A 212 -15.26 -7.10 -7.20
CA ARG A 212 -16.10 -6.98 -6.00
C ARG A 212 -17.60 -7.05 -6.34
N ALA A 213 -17.98 -6.54 -7.49
CA ALA A 213 -19.37 -6.60 -8.00
C ALA A 213 -19.69 -7.92 -8.74
N GLY A 214 -18.79 -8.89 -8.77
CA GLY A 214 -18.99 -10.19 -9.46
C GLY A 214 -18.89 -10.09 -10.98
N ARG A 215 -18.36 -8.99 -11.53
CA ARG A 215 -18.14 -8.84 -12.97
C ARG A 215 -16.83 -9.51 -13.40
N PRO A 216 -16.80 -10.18 -14.57
CA PRO A 216 -15.56 -10.81 -15.05
C PRO A 216 -14.52 -9.74 -15.42
N GLY A 217 -13.25 -10.06 -15.19
CA GLY A 217 -12.12 -9.18 -15.47
C GLY A 217 -10.90 -9.93 -16.01
N PRO A 218 -9.84 -9.21 -16.37
CA PRO A 218 -8.62 -9.81 -16.91
C PRO A 218 -7.82 -10.61 -15.87
N LEU A 219 -7.99 -10.31 -14.60
CA LEU A 219 -7.43 -11.03 -13.47
C LEU A 219 -8.57 -11.63 -12.66
N ARG A 220 -8.55 -12.95 -12.44
CA ARG A 220 -9.60 -13.67 -11.71
C ARG A 220 -9.32 -13.66 -10.22
N ALA A 221 -10.33 -13.29 -9.44
CA ALA A 221 -10.41 -13.48 -8.01
C ALA A 221 -11.88 -13.66 -7.60
N ASP A 222 -12.13 -14.38 -6.51
CA ASP A 222 -13.48 -14.58 -5.99
C ASP A 222 -14.08 -13.28 -5.47
N SER A 223 -15.29 -12.94 -5.89
CA SER A 223 -15.96 -11.68 -5.52
C SER A 223 -16.27 -11.58 -4.04
N GLY A 224 -16.68 -12.69 -3.41
CA GLY A 224 -16.94 -12.75 -1.97
C GLY A 224 -15.67 -12.55 -1.17
N LEU A 225 -14.53 -13.05 -1.67
CA LEU A 225 -13.22 -12.83 -1.07
C LEU A 225 -12.80 -11.37 -1.18
N VAL A 226 -12.91 -10.74 -2.35
CA VAL A 226 -12.64 -9.31 -2.53
C VAL A 226 -13.52 -8.47 -1.63
N HIS A 227 -14.82 -8.81 -1.53
CA HIS A 227 -15.72 -8.14 -0.59
C HIS A 227 -15.23 -8.27 0.86
N ARG A 228 -14.82 -9.47 1.30
CA ARG A 228 -14.28 -9.72 2.65
C ARG A 228 -13.01 -8.88 2.92
N PHE A 229 -12.11 -8.77 1.95
CA PHE A 229 -10.88 -7.99 2.09
C PHE A 229 -11.12 -6.49 2.17
N THR A 230 -12.19 -5.99 1.57
CA THR A 230 -12.53 -4.56 1.53
C THR A 230 -13.56 -4.13 2.56
N THR A 231 -13.99 -5.05 3.43
CA THR A 231 -14.96 -4.80 4.50
C THR A 231 -14.24 -4.68 5.84
N LYS A 232 -14.67 -3.73 6.67
CA LYS A 232 -14.18 -3.51 8.03
C LYS A 232 -14.17 -4.81 8.84
N GLN A 233 -13.04 -5.11 9.51
CA GLN A 233 -12.85 -6.34 10.28
C GLN A 233 -13.16 -6.18 11.77
N ASP A 234 -13.15 -4.96 12.31
CA ASP A 234 -13.31 -4.64 13.73
C ASP A 234 -12.29 -5.34 14.64
N ILE A 235 -11.05 -5.45 14.18
CA ILE A 235 -9.92 -6.06 14.89
C ILE A 235 -8.78 -5.04 15.00
N PRO A 236 -8.43 -4.60 16.24
CA PRO A 236 -9.20 -4.79 17.49
C PRO A 236 -10.55 -4.07 17.43
N PRO A 237 -11.46 -4.32 18.39
CA PRO A 237 -12.75 -3.64 18.43
C PRO A 237 -12.62 -2.12 18.31
N GLY A 238 -13.43 -1.50 17.44
CA GLY A 238 -13.40 -0.06 17.14
C GLY A 238 -12.42 0.33 16.02
N SER A 239 -11.57 -0.58 15.50
CA SER A 239 -10.67 -0.30 14.39
C SER A 239 -11.44 -0.05 13.09
N SER A 240 -11.02 0.94 12.30
CA SER A 240 -11.56 1.19 10.95
C SER A 240 -10.99 0.24 9.89
N ARG A 241 -10.08 -0.67 10.25
CA ARG A 241 -9.35 -1.46 9.26
C ARG A 241 -10.16 -2.60 8.66
N ALA A 242 -10.08 -2.70 7.34
CA ALA A 242 -10.32 -3.90 6.58
C ALA A 242 -9.01 -4.70 6.43
N LEU A 243 -8.97 -5.73 5.61
CA LEU A 243 -7.74 -6.52 5.36
C LEU A 243 -6.82 -5.74 4.40
N GLY A 244 -5.83 -5.05 4.96
CA GLY A 244 -4.91 -4.16 4.25
C GLY A 244 -5.46 -2.76 4.02
N TRP A 245 -6.75 -2.58 3.84
CA TRP A 245 -7.39 -1.32 3.53
C TRP A 245 -7.83 -0.54 4.78
N ASP A 246 -8.03 0.78 4.62
CA ASP A 246 -8.74 1.62 5.56
C ASP A 246 -10.20 1.80 5.13
N THR A 247 -11.10 2.10 6.07
CA THR A 247 -12.48 2.46 5.79
C THR A 247 -12.80 3.86 6.37
N PRO A 248 -13.88 4.53 5.95
CA PRO A 248 -14.21 5.86 6.43
C PRO A 248 -14.24 5.96 7.95
N SER A 249 -13.60 6.98 8.48
CA SER A 249 -13.56 7.36 9.88
C SER A 249 -13.38 8.87 10.00
N GLU A 250 -13.55 9.46 11.17
CA GLU A 250 -13.37 10.90 11.38
C GLU A 250 -12.01 11.42 10.94
N LEU A 251 -10.97 10.59 11.07
CA LEU A 251 -9.60 10.95 10.76
C LEU A 251 -9.16 10.49 9.34
N SER A 252 -10.00 9.73 8.64
CA SER A 252 -9.63 9.22 7.32
C SER A 252 -9.56 10.33 6.27
N SER A 253 -8.85 10.06 5.18
CA SER A 253 -8.78 10.96 4.02
C SER A 253 -9.93 10.77 3.02
N ALA A 254 -10.93 9.95 3.36
CA ALA A 254 -12.12 9.68 2.55
C ALA A 254 -13.03 10.90 2.37
N GLY A 255 -12.79 11.99 3.13
CA GLY A 255 -13.76 13.09 3.23
C GLY A 255 -14.97 12.69 4.08
N THR A 256 -16.08 13.39 3.87
CA THR A 256 -17.30 13.23 4.68
C THR A 256 -18.49 12.67 3.88
N LYS A 257 -18.31 12.46 2.59
CA LYS A 257 -19.42 12.16 1.63
C LYS A 257 -19.33 10.79 0.97
N MET A 258 -18.30 10.00 1.27
CA MET A 258 -18.21 8.62 0.78
C MET A 258 -19.23 7.72 1.46
N GLY A 259 -19.71 6.70 0.73
CA GLY A 259 -20.64 5.70 1.23
C GLY A 259 -20.08 4.85 2.38
N PRO A 260 -20.95 4.16 3.13
CA PRO A 260 -20.55 3.38 4.31
C PRO A 260 -19.68 2.15 3.95
N ASN A 261 -19.75 1.67 2.71
CA ASN A 261 -18.95 0.55 2.20
C ASN A 261 -17.66 1.00 1.51
N ALA A 262 -17.34 2.31 1.58
CA ALA A 262 -16.12 2.83 0.99
C ALA A 262 -14.87 2.28 1.68
N PHE A 263 -13.79 2.16 0.93
CA PHE A 263 -12.49 1.74 1.43
C PHE A 263 -11.38 2.42 0.61
N GLY A 264 -10.21 2.50 1.16
CA GLY A 264 -9.09 3.16 0.48
C GLY A 264 -7.80 3.09 1.25
N HIS A 265 -6.80 3.82 0.77
CA HIS A 265 -5.52 3.97 1.46
C HIS A 265 -4.79 5.23 1.01
N THR A 266 -3.78 5.63 1.77
CA THR A 266 -2.92 6.78 1.47
C THR A 266 -1.46 6.38 1.39
N GLY A 267 -0.67 7.15 0.62
CA GLY A 267 0.79 7.05 0.58
C GLY A 267 1.46 8.29 1.20
N PHE A 268 2.55 8.08 1.91
CA PHE A 268 3.28 9.14 2.60
C PHE A 268 3.74 10.26 1.65
N THR A 269 4.14 9.91 0.44
CA THR A 269 4.59 10.81 -0.63
C THR A 269 3.52 11.78 -1.13
N GLY A 270 2.24 11.53 -0.79
CA GLY A 270 1.12 12.41 -1.16
C GLY A 270 0.05 11.73 -2.02
N THR A 271 0.19 10.45 -2.25
CA THR A 271 -0.75 9.66 -3.04
C THR A 271 -1.93 9.17 -2.20
N SER A 272 -3.06 8.91 -2.83
CA SER A 272 -4.21 8.21 -2.22
C SER A 272 -5.10 7.58 -3.28
N ILE A 273 -5.78 6.51 -2.88
CA ILE A 273 -6.84 5.85 -3.64
C ILE A 273 -8.01 5.55 -2.71
N TRP A 274 -9.22 5.91 -3.13
CA TRP A 274 -10.45 5.61 -2.42
C TRP A 274 -11.48 5.05 -3.37
N PHE A 275 -12.28 4.12 -2.88
CA PHE A 275 -13.34 3.42 -3.62
C PHE A 275 -14.66 3.64 -2.91
N ASP A 276 -15.71 3.94 -3.67
CA ASP A 276 -17.10 3.91 -3.23
C ASP A 276 -17.85 2.87 -4.08
N PRO A 277 -17.93 1.62 -3.63
CA PRO A 277 -18.57 0.56 -4.39
C PRO A 277 -20.08 0.76 -4.53
N ASP A 278 -20.73 1.46 -3.61
CA ASP A 278 -22.16 1.72 -3.67
C ASP A 278 -22.54 2.64 -4.86
N ARG A 279 -21.59 3.52 -5.25
CA ARG A 279 -21.73 4.42 -6.41
C ARG A 279 -20.94 3.96 -7.62
N ASN A 280 -20.19 2.87 -7.51
CA ASN A 280 -19.26 2.36 -8.53
C ASN A 280 -18.23 3.43 -8.96
N VAL A 281 -17.62 4.09 -8.00
CA VAL A 281 -16.67 5.20 -8.20
C VAL A 281 -15.36 4.92 -7.48
N PHE A 282 -14.26 5.37 -8.08
CA PHE A 282 -12.96 5.47 -7.41
C PHE A 282 -12.35 6.86 -7.58
N ILE A 283 -11.55 7.27 -6.63
CA ILE A 283 -10.83 8.54 -6.61
C ILE A 283 -9.34 8.26 -6.44
N ILE A 284 -8.53 8.64 -7.43
CA ILE A 284 -7.07 8.56 -7.40
C ILE A 284 -6.52 9.98 -7.31
N LEU A 285 -5.72 10.26 -6.31
CA LEU A 285 -4.98 11.51 -6.17
C LEU A 285 -3.48 11.19 -6.11
N LEU A 286 -2.73 11.64 -7.11
CA LEU A 286 -1.29 11.52 -7.17
C LEU A 286 -0.65 12.89 -6.98
N THR A 287 0.20 13.00 -6.00
CA THR A 287 1.02 14.18 -5.73
C THR A 287 2.39 13.76 -5.20
N ASN A 288 3.37 14.65 -5.30
CA ASN A 288 4.67 14.49 -4.66
C ASN A 288 4.84 15.54 -3.53
N ARG A 289 3.88 15.57 -2.59
CA ARG A 289 3.83 16.56 -1.51
C ARG A 289 5.12 16.68 -0.70
N VAL A 290 5.94 15.63 -0.68
CA VAL A 290 7.24 15.59 0.01
C VAL A 290 8.33 16.36 -0.75
N ASN A 291 8.08 16.84 -1.96
CA ASN A 291 9.03 17.67 -2.69
C ASN A 291 8.89 19.15 -2.28
N PRO A 292 9.96 19.84 -1.92
CA PRO A 292 11.31 19.33 -1.69
C PRO A 292 11.50 18.71 -0.31
N THR A 293 10.53 18.79 0.59
CA THR A 293 10.64 18.33 1.99
C THR A 293 9.35 17.68 2.51
N ARG A 294 9.48 16.65 3.33
CA ARG A 294 8.37 15.98 4.03
C ARG A 294 7.65 16.84 5.07
N ALA A 295 8.19 18.00 5.42
CA ALA A 295 7.55 18.93 6.37
C ALA A 295 6.21 19.49 5.86
N ASN A 296 5.93 19.44 4.56
CA ASN A 296 4.65 19.86 3.98
C ASN A 296 3.53 18.87 4.32
N ILE A 297 2.58 19.27 5.16
CA ILE A 297 1.43 18.46 5.61
C ILE A 297 0.09 18.87 5.00
N LYS A 298 0.07 19.82 4.07
CA LYS A 298 -1.17 20.33 3.44
C LYS A 298 -2.01 19.23 2.77
N ILE A 299 -1.37 18.14 2.37
CA ILE A 299 -2.02 17.00 1.72
C ILE A 299 -3.14 16.40 2.57
N LEU A 300 -3.06 16.46 3.90
CA LEU A 300 -4.09 15.93 4.79
C LEU A 300 -5.46 16.57 4.55
N GLN A 301 -5.49 17.89 4.34
CA GLN A 301 -6.72 18.63 4.00
C GLN A 301 -7.10 18.46 2.52
N VAL A 302 -6.11 18.47 1.63
CA VAL A 302 -6.34 18.36 0.18
C VAL A 302 -7.05 17.06 -0.17
N ARG A 303 -6.63 15.93 0.37
CA ARG A 303 -7.26 14.62 0.13
C ARG A 303 -8.75 14.63 0.48
N ARG A 304 -9.07 15.10 1.70
CA ARG A 304 -10.47 15.20 2.17
C ARG A 304 -11.31 16.07 1.25
N ARG A 305 -10.79 17.27 0.93
CA ARG A 305 -11.50 18.22 0.07
C ARG A 305 -11.70 17.68 -1.36
N VAL A 306 -10.70 17.01 -1.93
CA VAL A 306 -10.83 16.39 -3.25
C VAL A 306 -11.89 15.29 -3.22
N ALA A 307 -11.89 14.43 -2.21
CA ALA A 307 -12.88 13.39 -2.06
C ALA A 307 -14.31 13.97 -1.97
N ASP A 308 -14.50 14.99 -1.14
CA ASP A 308 -15.82 15.65 -0.98
C ASP A 308 -16.26 16.34 -2.29
N LEU A 309 -15.37 17.07 -2.98
CA LEU A 309 -15.69 17.75 -4.23
C LEU A 309 -16.06 16.77 -5.36
N VAL A 310 -15.39 15.63 -5.45
CA VAL A 310 -15.74 14.60 -6.44
C VAL A 310 -17.13 14.04 -6.13
N ASN A 311 -17.42 13.73 -4.85
CA ASN A 311 -18.75 13.25 -4.46
C ASN A 311 -19.85 14.28 -4.71
N ASP A 312 -19.59 15.57 -4.51
CA ASP A 312 -20.54 16.64 -4.84
C ASP A 312 -20.83 16.70 -6.35
N ALA A 313 -19.79 16.59 -7.17
CA ALA A 313 -19.93 16.62 -8.62
C ALA A 313 -20.71 15.42 -9.19
N LEU A 314 -20.73 14.30 -8.49
CA LEU A 314 -21.47 13.09 -8.87
C LEU A 314 -22.91 13.06 -8.36
N THR A 315 -23.24 13.93 -7.40
CA THR A 315 -24.61 14.05 -6.89
C THR A 315 -25.35 15.10 -7.76
N PRO A 316 -26.46 14.74 -8.44
CA PRO A 316 -27.23 15.74 -9.20
C PRO A 316 -27.64 16.88 -8.28
N PRO A 317 -27.64 18.14 -8.77
CA PRO A 317 -28.25 19.25 -8.02
C PRO A 317 -29.71 18.91 -7.74
N GLN A 318 -30.11 19.09 -6.50
CA GLN A 318 -31.50 18.94 -6.05
C GLN A 318 -32.37 20.05 -6.61
#